data_7fbb63a2024118eeef45c9b02c084f49
#
_entry.id   7fbb63a2024118eeef45c9b02c084f49
#
_cell.length_a   1.000
_cell.length_b   1.000
_cell.length_c   1.000
_cell.angle_alpha   90.00
_cell.angle_beta   90.00
_cell.angle_gamma   90.00
#
_symmetry.space_group_name_H-M   'P 1'
#
loop_
_entity.id
_entity.type
_entity.pdbx_description
1 polymer ?
#
loop_
_entity_poly.entity_id
_entity_poly.type
_entity_poly.pdbx_seq_one_letter_code
_entity_poly.pdbx_strand_id
1 'polypeptide(L)'
;MGEIIIYLARNMRGAHRHIFTEEPDLRHPEDPSFNDAVSSFVVLKGVWKMFRDANYQNAYSDEFGPGVYDWVESYGIKNDEMSSLKCIRP
;
A
#
# COMPACT_ATOMS: atom_id res chain seq x y z
N MET A 1 -9.15 -0.34 13.75
CA MET A 1 -8.44 -1.18 12.80
C MET A 1 -8.36 -0.48 11.46
N GLY A 2 -7.40 -0.87 10.64
CA GLY A 2 -7.19 -0.23 9.36
C GLY A 2 -7.87 -0.95 8.21
N GLU A 3 -8.08 -0.19 7.14
CA GLU A 3 -8.69 -0.73 5.93
C GLU A 3 -8.18 0.06 4.73
N ILE A 4 -7.62 -0.62 3.73
CA ILE A 4 -7.04 0.01 2.55
C ILE A 4 -7.30 -0.86 1.33
N ILE A 5 -7.42 -0.23 0.16
CA ILE A 5 -7.48 -0.94 -1.12
C ILE A 5 -6.30 -0.48 -1.96
N ILE A 6 -5.48 -1.41 -2.43
CA ILE A 6 -4.33 -1.13 -3.29
C ILE A 6 -4.63 -1.56 -4.72
N TYR A 7 -4.08 -0.83 -5.69
CA TYR A 7 -4.33 -1.03 -7.11
C TYR A 7 -3.03 -1.13 -7.90
N LEU A 8 -3.04 -1.93 -8.96
CA LEU A 8 -1.87 -2.12 -9.83
C LEU A 8 -1.63 -0.97 -10.79
N ALA A 9 -2.64 -0.15 -11.06
CA ALA A 9 -2.52 0.97 -12.00
C ALA A 9 -2.86 2.30 -11.31
N ARG A 10 -2.49 3.41 -11.95
CA ARG A 10 -2.81 4.75 -11.46
C ARG A 10 -4.31 4.96 -11.44
N ASN A 11 -4.76 5.93 -10.65
CA ASN A 11 -6.14 6.39 -10.60
C ASN A 11 -7.12 5.28 -10.18
N MET A 12 -6.67 4.41 -9.27
CA MET A 12 -7.48 3.31 -8.73
C MET A 12 -8.03 2.42 -9.83
N ARG A 13 -7.17 2.07 -10.79
CA ARG A 13 -7.51 1.19 -11.90
C ARG A 13 -6.72 -0.11 -11.84
N GLY A 14 -7.12 -1.06 -12.66
CA GLY A 14 -6.50 -2.37 -12.71
C GLY A 14 -6.95 -3.25 -11.58
N ALA A 15 -6.24 -4.37 -11.41
CA ALA A 15 -6.53 -5.30 -10.33
C ALA A 15 -6.32 -4.61 -8.97
N HIS A 16 -7.12 -4.99 -7.99
CA HIS A 16 -7.03 -4.41 -6.67
C HIS A 16 -7.05 -5.52 -5.59
N ARG A 17 -6.60 -5.13 -4.40
CA ARG A 17 -6.59 -6.02 -3.25
C ARG A 17 -7.00 -5.21 -2.03
N HIS A 18 -7.95 -5.75 -1.27
CA HIS A 18 -8.45 -5.13 -0.05
C HIS A 18 -7.68 -5.71 1.14
N ILE A 19 -7.02 -4.86 1.90
CA ILE A 19 -6.18 -5.27 3.03
C ILE A 19 -6.73 -4.69 4.32
N PHE A 20 -6.80 -5.52 5.35
CA PHE A 20 -7.21 -5.13 6.69
C PHE A 20 -6.01 -5.21 7.62
N THR A 21 -5.79 -4.19 8.41
CA THR A 21 -4.79 -4.11 9.46
C THR A 21 -3.33 -4.10 8.98
N GLU A 22 -2.91 -5.08 8.20
CA GLU A 22 -1.51 -5.15 7.77
C GLU A 22 -1.28 -6.18 6.67
N GLU A 23 -0.19 -6.01 5.94
CA GLU A 23 0.32 -6.99 5.01
C GLU A 23 1.85 -6.98 5.08
N PRO A 24 2.46 -7.98 5.72
CA PRO A 24 3.93 -8.00 5.88
C PRO A 24 4.67 -8.34 4.60
N ASP A 25 4.01 -8.93 3.60
CA ASP A 25 4.69 -9.34 2.38
C ASP A 25 3.71 -9.41 1.21
N LEU A 26 3.81 -8.45 0.28
CA LEU A 26 2.95 -8.41 -0.90
C LEU A 26 3.26 -9.53 -1.89
N ARG A 27 4.33 -10.31 -1.65
CA ARG A 27 4.61 -11.53 -2.43
C ARG A 27 3.77 -12.72 -1.96
N HIS A 28 2.72 -12.46 -1.23
CA HIS A 28 1.85 -13.50 -0.68
C HIS A 28 1.58 -14.59 -1.73
N PRO A 29 1.68 -15.88 -1.36
CA PRO A 29 1.58 -16.97 -2.34
C PRO A 29 0.32 -16.96 -3.18
N GLU A 30 -0.77 -16.40 -2.64
CA GLU A 30 -2.05 -16.38 -3.35
C GLU A 30 -2.09 -15.33 -4.44
N ASP A 31 -1.32 -14.23 -4.31
CA ASP A 31 -1.33 -13.17 -5.30
C ASP A 31 -0.02 -12.36 -5.26
N PRO A 32 1.07 -12.94 -5.78
CA PRO A 32 2.36 -12.27 -5.77
C PRO A 32 2.44 -11.06 -6.70
N SER A 33 1.44 -10.87 -7.57
CA SER A 33 1.46 -9.78 -8.55
C SER A 33 1.46 -8.39 -7.91
N PHE A 34 1.07 -8.27 -6.64
CA PHE A 34 1.06 -6.99 -5.95
C PHE A 34 2.41 -6.58 -5.38
N ASN A 35 3.37 -7.49 -5.30
CA ASN A 35 4.70 -7.11 -4.84
C ASN A 35 5.38 -6.22 -5.88
N ASP A 36 5.93 -5.08 -5.42
CA ASP A 36 6.62 -4.12 -6.29
C ASP A 36 5.75 -3.63 -7.44
N ALA A 37 4.43 -3.57 -7.26
CA ALA A 37 3.53 -3.24 -8.37
C ALA A 37 2.41 -2.26 -8.01
N VAL A 38 2.34 -1.79 -6.77
CA VAL A 38 1.28 -0.87 -6.36
C VAL A 38 1.51 0.51 -6.95
N SER A 39 0.51 1.04 -7.65
CA SER A 39 0.59 2.36 -8.28
C SER A 39 -0.37 3.38 -7.68
N SER A 40 -1.45 2.96 -7.06
CA SER A 40 -2.40 3.84 -6.37
C SER A 40 -3.09 3.08 -5.25
N PHE A 41 -3.72 3.84 -4.34
CA PHE A 41 -4.44 3.21 -3.23
C PHE A 41 -5.48 4.17 -2.64
N VAL A 42 -6.43 3.57 -1.91
CA VAL A 42 -7.45 4.31 -1.15
C VAL A 42 -7.40 3.83 0.29
N VAL A 43 -7.19 4.76 1.22
CA VAL A 43 -7.27 4.44 2.64
C VAL A 43 -8.70 4.70 3.11
N LEU A 44 -9.36 3.67 3.60
CA LEU A 44 -10.74 3.76 4.08
C LEU A 44 -10.80 4.00 5.58
N LYS A 45 -9.90 3.41 6.35
CA LYS A 45 -9.82 3.56 7.79
C LYS A 45 -8.38 3.53 8.27
N GLY A 46 -8.09 4.34 9.29
CA GLY A 46 -6.82 4.35 9.97
C GLY A 46 -5.75 5.16 9.26
N VAL A 47 -4.56 5.15 9.84
CA VAL A 47 -3.39 5.78 9.27
C VAL A 47 -2.40 4.69 8.91
N TRP A 48 -1.94 4.69 7.67
CA TRP A 48 -1.13 3.63 7.10
C TRP A 48 0.31 4.06 6.84
N LYS A 49 1.24 3.14 7.08
CA LYS A 49 2.65 3.31 6.77
C LYS A 49 3.03 2.29 5.69
N MET A 50 3.77 2.76 4.69
CA MET A 50 4.21 1.91 3.57
C MET A 50 5.70 1.67 3.66
N PHE A 51 6.15 0.51 3.18
CA PHE A 51 7.54 0.08 3.27
C PHE A 51 8.04 -0.46 1.94
N ARG A 52 9.30 -0.18 1.65
CA ARG A 52 9.92 -0.65 0.42
C ARG A 52 10.11 -2.17 0.43
N ASP A 53 10.51 -2.71 1.58
CA ASP A 53 10.81 -4.13 1.70
C ASP A 53 9.79 -4.86 2.55
N ALA A 54 9.78 -6.18 2.44
CA ALA A 54 8.90 -7.03 3.24
C ALA A 54 9.22 -6.90 4.73
N ASN A 55 8.27 -7.31 5.56
CA ASN A 55 8.40 -7.32 7.02
C ASN A 55 8.66 -5.92 7.59
N TYR A 56 8.05 -4.90 6.96
CA TYR A 56 8.07 -3.52 7.45
C TYR A 56 9.48 -2.94 7.56
N GLN A 57 10.30 -3.19 6.53
CA GLN A 57 11.65 -2.66 6.46
C GLN A 57 11.73 -1.51 5.45
N ASN A 58 12.54 -0.50 5.77
CA ASN A 58 12.78 0.66 4.91
C ASN A 58 11.49 1.43 4.59
N ALA A 59 10.94 2.06 5.63
CA ALA A 59 9.71 2.83 5.53
C ALA A 59 9.86 4.05 4.61
N TYR A 60 8.82 4.33 3.82
CA TYR A 60 8.69 5.64 3.20
C TYR A 60 8.37 6.68 4.27
N SER A 61 8.73 7.95 4.01
CA SER A 61 8.69 8.97 5.05
C SER A 61 7.28 9.35 5.50
N ASP A 62 6.31 9.30 4.60
CA ASP A 62 4.96 9.78 4.91
C ASP A 62 4.06 8.70 5.49
N GLU A 63 3.03 9.16 6.22
CA GLU A 63 1.94 8.33 6.71
C GLU A 63 0.66 8.78 6.01
N PHE A 64 -0.25 7.84 5.79
CA PHE A 64 -1.43 8.10 4.95
C PHE A 64 -2.72 7.83 5.70
N GLY A 65 -3.45 8.91 6.01
CA GLY A 65 -4.79 8.84 6.59
C GLY A 65 -5.85 8.58 5.53
N PRO A 66 -7.13 8.51 5.93
CA PRO A 66 -8.22 8.27 4.98
C PRO A 66 -8.19 9.24 3.80
N GLY A 67 -8.28 8.69 2.59
CA GLY A 67 -8.23 9.49 1.39
C GLY A 67 -7.91 8.68 0.16
N VAL A 68 -7.83 9.37 -0.97
CA VAL A 68 -7.55 8.79 -2.28
C VAL A 68 -6.16 9.23 -2.72
N TYR A 69 -5.33 8.26 -3.09
CA TYR A 69 -3.94 8.50 -3.48
C TYR A 69 -3.74 7.93 -4.89
N ASP A 70 -3.93 8.77 -5.89
CA ASP A 70 -4.08 8.36 -7.29
C ASP A 70 -2.77 8.00 -7.98
N TRP A 71 -1.63 8.42 -7.43
CA TRP A 71 -0.32 8.08 -7.99
C TRP A 71 0.73 8.09 -6.87
N VAL A 72 1.30 6.92 -6.59
CA VAL A 72 2.20 6.74 -5.44
C VAL A 72 3.39 7.70 -5.45
N GLU A 73 3.94 8.04 -6.63
CA GLU A 73 5.10 8.92 -6.69
C GLU A 73 4.80 10.36 -6.31
N SER A 74 3.55 10.77 -6.39
CA SER A 74 3.13 12.09 -5.90
C SER A 74 3.21 12.20 -4.39
N TYR A 75 3.34 11.08 -3.70
CA TYR A 75 3.32 11.00 -2.24
C TYR A 75 4.61 10.40 -1.66
N GLY A 76 5.68 10.41 -2.45
CA GLY A 76 6.99 9.97 -1.96
C GLY A 76 7.23 8.47 -1.97
N ILE A 77 6.38 7.69 -2.63
CA ILE A 77 6.55 6.25 -2.79
C ILE A 77 6.97 5.98 -4.23
N LYS A 78 8.11 5.34 -4.41
CA LYS A 78 8.55 5.00 -5.77
C LYS A 78 7.64 3.92 -6.35
N ASN A 79 7.19 4.15 -7.59
CA ASN A 79 6.32 3.19 -8.27
C ASN A 79 7.03 1.85 -8.44
N ASP A 80 6.26 0.77 -8.32
CA ASP A 80 6.75 -0.61 -8.47
C ASP A 80 7.82 -1.00 -7.44
N GLU A 81 7.72 -0.48 -6.22
CA GLU A 81 8.71 -0.76 -5.17
C GLU A 81 8.12 -1.24 -3.84
N MET A 82 6.88 -0.85 -3.52
CA MET A 82 6.28 -1.19 -2.23
C MET A 82 6.14 -2.70 -2.03
N SER A 83 6.58 -3.20 -0.88
CA SER A 83 6.51 -4.64 -0.56
C SER A 83 5.75 -4.97 0.72
N SER A 84 5.51 -4.01 1.59
CA SER A 84 4.70 -4.23 2.80
C SER A 84 4.04 -2.93 3.25
N LEU A 85 2.98 -3.07 4.04
CA LEU A 85 2.25 -1.92 4.58
C LEU A 85 1.51 -2.35 5.84
N LYS A 86 1.27 -1.39 6.73
CA LYS A 86 0.48 -1.67 7.93
C LYS A 86 -0.21 -0.41 8.45
N CYS A 87 -1.33 -0.63 9.13
CA CYS A 87 -2.04 0.43 9.84
C CYS A 87 -1.32 0.69 11.15
N ILE A 88 -0.89 1.92 11.38
CA ILE A 88 -0.16 2.28 12.58
C ILE A 88 -1.00 3.00 13.62
N ARG A 89 -2.18 3.51 13.22
CA ARG A 89 -3.15 4.12 14.12
C ARG A 89 -4.56 3.88 13.58
N PRO A 90 -5.52 3.62 14.49
CA PRO A 90 -6.92 3.44 14.05
C PRO A 90 -7.55 4.70 13.51
#